data_146e25d87061fdf6db0a1dd776452fa5
#
_entry.id   146e25d87061fdf6db0a1dd776452fa5
#
_cell.length_a   1.000
_cell.length_b   1.000
_cell.length_c   1.000
_cell.angle_alpha   90.00
_cell.angle_beta   90.00
_cell.angle_gamma   90.00
#
_symmetry.space_group_name_H-M   'P 1'
#
loop_
_entity.id
_entity.type
_entity.pdbx_description
1 polymer ?
#
loop_
_entity_poly.entity_id
_entity_poly.type
_entity_poly.pdbx_seq_one_letter_code
_entity_poly.pdbx_strand_id
1 'polypeptide(L)'
;AQAIIATANHFSDAFSRSSSSYLQERVLDVRDVCYQLLQQIYGEQRFPAPGQLTQPSVCLADDLTPGQFLELDKTLLKGLLLKSGGTTSHTVILARSFNIPTLVGVDSESLLQWRNKPVFIDGNAGAVVVNASDAVTRYYRQEARVQQALREQQGIWLDREARTADGLRVEIAANIAHAMEAQAAFANGAEGVGLFRTEMLYMDRSSAPGENELYNIFCQALESANGRSIIVRTMDIGGDKPVEYLNIPAENNPFLGYRAVRIYEEYAVLFSTQLRAILRASAHGSLKIMIPMISSMEEILWVKEKLAEAKQQLRAEHTPFDEKIPLGIMLEVPSVMFIIDQCCEEIDFFSIGSNDLTQYLLAVDRDNAKVTRHYNSLNPAFLRALDYAVQAVHRQGKWIGLCGELGAKGSVLPLLVGLGLDELSMGSPAIPATKARLAQLDSRACRQLLNQAMACRTSLEVEHLLAQFRMNQQDTPLVIPRCISLDNDWNSKEEVMKG
;
A
#
# COMPACT_ATOMS: atom_id res chain seq x y z
N ALA A 1 6.47 -31.44 -25.41
CA ALA A 1 5.53 -31.07 -24.38
C ALA A 1 5.66 -31.96 -23.13
N GLN A 2 5.52 -33.28 -23.29
CA GLN A 2 5.47 -34.21 -22.13
C GLN A 2 6.71 -34.14 -21.23
N ALA A 3 7.92 -33.99 -21.79
CA ALA A 3 9.15 -33.84 -21.02
C ALA A 3 9.17 -32.54 -20.21
N ILE A 4 8.74 -31.40 -20.78
CA ILE A 4 8.68 -30.11 -20.10
C ILE A 4 7.65 -30.16 -18.96
N ILE A 5 6.47 -30.75 -19.22
CA ILE A 5 5.44 -30.93 -18.20
C ILE A 5 5.91 -31.83 -17.06
N ALA A 6 6.58 -32.95 -17.39
CA ALA A 6 7.13 -33.87 -16.38
C ALA A 6 8.23 -33.18 -15.54
N THR A 7 9.08 -32.36 -16.16
CA THR A 7 10.09 -31.58 -15.45
C THR A 7 9.45 -30.51 -14.56
N ALA A 8 8.44 -29.79 -15.06
CA ALA A 8 7.69 -28.82 -14.27
C ALA A 8 7.06 -29.46 -13.04
N ASN A 9 6.41 -30.61 -13.20
CA ASN A 9 5.79 -31.34 -12.10
C ASN A 9 6.84 -31.85 -11.09
N HIS A 10 7.97 -32.38 -11.57
CA HIS A 10 9.04 -32.87 -10.71
C HIS A 10 9.61 -31.75 -9.81
N PHE A 11 9.95 -30.60 -10.40
CA PHE A 11 10.44 -29.47 -9.62
C PHE A 11 9.35 -28.86 -8.72
N SER A 12 8.11 -28.78 -9.20
CA SER A 12 6.98 -28.31 -8.40
C SER A 12 6.78 -29.19 -7.16
N ASP A 13 6.83 -30.53 -7.32
CA ASP A 13 6.71 -31.47 -6.20
C ASP A 13 7.90 -31.37 -5.22
N ALA A 14 9.12 -31.21 -5.77
CA ALA A 14 10.32 -31.06 -4.95
C ALA A 14 10.27 -29.77 -4.11
N PHE A 15 9.87 -28.66 -4.74
CA PHE A 15 9.77 -27.34 -4.08
C PHE A 15 8.61 -27.31 -3.07
N SER A 16 7.45 -27.89 -3.40
CA SER A 16 6.31 -27.96 -2.48
C SER A 16 6.60 -28.75 -1.20
N ARG A 17 7.54 -29.71 -1.24
CA ARG A 17 7.96 -30.53 -0.09
C ARG A 17 9.13 -29.92 0.68
N SER A 18 9.69 -28.81 0.20
CA SER A 18 10.77 -28.13 0.91
C SER A 18 10.27 -27.51 2.20
N SER A 19 11.13 -27.47 3.21
CA SER A 19 10.87 -26.70 4.45
C SER A 19 11.04 -25.19 4.27
N SER A 20 11.59 -24.75 3.14
CA SER A 20 11.75 -23.33 2.77
C SER A 20 10.46 -22.82 2.15
N SER A 21 9.83 -21.81 2.77
CA SER A 21 8.67 -21.09 2.22
C SER A 21 9.00 -20.47 0.86
N TYR A 22 10.21 -19.98 0.71
CA TYR A 22 10.74 -19.43 -0.55
C TYR A 22 10.67 -20.45 -1.70
N LEU A 23 11.12 -21.69 -1.51
CA LEU A 23 11.04 -22.71 -2.56
C LEU A 23 9.60 -23.12 -2.85
N GLN A 24 8.74 -23.12 -1.84
CA GLN A 24 7.31 -23.40 -2.04
C GLN A 24 6.64 -22.34 -2.93
N GLU A 25 7.00 -21.08 -2.77
CA GLU A 25 6.49 -19.96 -3.60
C GLU A 25 7.03 -20.01 -5.04
N ARG A 26 8.26 -20.53 -5.25
CA ARG A 26 8.88 -20.68 -6.58
C ARG A 26 8.28 -21.81 -7.45
N VAL A 27 7.40 -22.61 -6.90
CA VAL A 27 6.63 -23.60 -7.67
C VAL A 27 5.92 -22.96 -8.86
N LEU A 28 5.37 -21.77 -8.66
CA LEU A 28 4.65 -21.02 -9.68
C LEU A 28 5.59 -20.52 -10.80
N ASP A 29 6.74 -19.97 -10.42
CA ASP A 29 7.73 -19.47 -11.38
C ASP A 29 8.22 -20.58 -12.30
N VAL A 30 8.48 -21.79 -11.75
CA VAL A 30 8.87 -22.97 -12.55
C VAL A 30 7.76 -23.35 -13.52
N ARG A 31 6.51 -23.35 -13.07
CA ARG A 31 5.36 -23.66 -13.93
C ARG A 31 5.19 -22.60 -15.02
N ASP A 32 5.35 -21.32 -14.69
CA ASP A 32 5.23 -20.23 -15.64
C ASP A 32 6.27 -20.30 -16.74
N VAL A 33 7.56 -20.46 -16.37
CA VAL A 33 8.66 -20.65 -17.35
C VAL A 33 8.42 -21.86 -18.26
N CYS A 34 8.01 -22.99 -17.67
CA CYS A 34 7.70 -24.18 -18.47
C CYS A 34 6.50 -23.97 -19.39
N TYR A 35 5.50 -23.22 -18.95
CA TYR A 35 4.33 -22.90 -19.75
C TYR A 35 4.68 -21.96 -20.91
N GLN A 36 5.46 -20.91 -20.66
CA GLN A 36 5.97 -20.00 -21.69
C GLN A 36 6.81 -20.76 -22.75
N LEU A 37 7.67 -21.69 -22.31
CA LEU A 37 8.39 -22.58 -23.22
C LEU A 37 7.46 -23.43 -24.09
N LEU A 38 6.39 -23.97 -23.51
CA LEU A 38 5.40 -24.75 -24.26
C LEU A 38 4.64 -23.88 -25.28
N GLN A 39 4.29 -22.64 -24.92
CA GLN A 39 3.68 -21.69 -25.85
C GLN A 39 4.60 -21.35 -27.01
N GLN A 40 5.86 -21.06 -26.71
CA GLN A 40 6.88 -20.74 -27.72
C GLN A 40 7.10 -21.91 -28.70
N ILE A 41 7.14 -23.15 -28.22
CA ILE A 41 7.46 -24.34 -29.01
C ILE A 41 6.23 -24.83 -29.79
N TYR A 42 5.06 -24.81 -29.21
CA TYR A 42 3.86 -25.45 -29.76
C TYR A 42 2.76 -24.49 -30.21
N GLY A 43 2.95 -23.18 -29.97
CA GLY A 43 2.02 -22.13 -30.33
C GLY A 43 0.84 -21.98 -29.35
N GLU A 44 0.25 -20.78 -29.33
CA GLU A 44 -0.85 -20.40 -28.44
C GLU A 44 -2.14 -21.20 -28.66
N GLN A 45 -2.35 -21.78 -29.85
CA GLN A 45 -3.52 -22.61 -30.10
C GLN A 45 -3.55 -23.91 -29.30
N ARG A 46 -2.37 -24.46 -28.95
CA ARG A 46 -2.27 -25.68 -28.11
C ARG A 46 -2.06 -25.38 -26.63
N PHE A 47 -1.47 -24.25 -26.33
CA PHE A 47 -1.24 -23.72 -24.99
C PHE A 47 -1.72 -22.26 -24.98
N PRO A 48 -3.04 -22.02 -24.90
CA PRO A 48 -3.59 -20.68 -24.92
C PRO A 48 -3.06 -19.90 -23.72
N ALA A 49 -2.72 -18.63 -23.96
CA ALA A 49 -2.48 -17.68 -22.87
C ALA A 49 -3.64 -17.75 -21.84
N PRO A 50 -3.40 -17.45 -20.55
CA PRO A 50 -4.48 -17.42 -19.57
C PRO A 50 -5.61 -16.58 -20.15
N GLY A 51 -6.80 -17.19 -20.28
CA GLY A 51 -7.87 -16.89 -21.23
C GLY A 51 -8.14 -15.40 -21.41
N GLN A 52 -8.07 -14.93 -22.65
CA GLN A 52 -8.51 -13.57 -22.97
C GLN A 52 -9.94 -13.38 -22.51
N LEU A 53 -10.13 -12.45 -21.59
CA LEU A 53 -11.46 -12.08 -21.15
C LEU A 53 -12.17 -11.36 -22.30
N THR A 54 -13.35 -11.84 -22.70
CA THR A 54 -14.14 -11.25 -23.78
C THR A 54 -15.35 -10.47 -23.27
N GLN A 55 -15.65 -10.59 -21.97
CA GLN A 55 -16.77 -9.94 -21.28
C GLN A 55 -16.40 -9.73 -19.79
N PRO A 56 -17.15 -8.86 -19.08
CA PRO A 56 -16.94 -8.69 -17.63
C PRO A 56 -16.99 -10.04 -16.91
N SER A 57 -15.89 -10.46 -16.30
CA SER A 57 -15.72 -11.81 -15.76
C SER A 57 -15.03 -11.83 -14.40
N VAL A 58 -15.33 -12.86 -13.64
CA VAL A 58 -14.59 -13.25 -12.44
C VAL A 58 -13.64 -14.38 -12.82
N CYS A 59 -12.36 -14.21 -12.52
CA CYS A 59 -11.36 -15.23 -12.73
C CYS A 59 -11.28 -16.16 -11.52
N LEU A 60 -11.37 -17.47 -11.76
CA LEU A 60 -11.14 -18.52 -10.77
C LEU A 60 -9.85 -19.24 -11.14
N ALA A 61 -8.90 -19.30 -10.21
CA ALA A 61 -7.64 -20.00 -10.39
C ALA A 61 -7.23 -20.74 -9.10
N ASP A 62 -6.49 -21.84 -9.22
CA ASP A 62 -5.88 -22.45 -8.05
C ASP A 62 -4.79 -21.52 -7.49
N ASP A 63 -4.02 -20.92 -8.39
CA ASP A 63 -3.06 -19.86 -8.10
C ASP A 63 -2.85 -19.00 -9.37
N LEU A 64 -2.29 -17.79 -9.20
CA LEU A 64 -2.07 -16.87 -10.30
C LEU A 64 -0.77 -16.08 -10.03
N THR A 65 0.17 -16.14 -10.98
CA THR A 65 1.39 -15.35 -10.87
C THR A 65 1.12 -13.86 -11.11
N PRO A 66 1.98 -12.95 -10.59
CA PRO A 66 1.89 -11.52 -10.91
C PRO A 66 1.93 -11.25 -12.41
N GLY A 67 2.78 -11.96 -13.18
CA GLY A 67 2.86 -11.84 -14.63
C GLY A 67 1.54 -12.19 -15.32
N GLN A 68 0.98 -13.35 -15.00
CA GLN A 68 -0.33 -13.78 -15.52
C GLN A 68 -1.46 -12.81 -15.17
N PHE A 69 -1.45 -12.28 -13.92
CA PHE A 69 -2.42 -11.26 -13.52
C PHE A 69 -2.29 -10.00 -14.39
N LEU A 70 -1.08 -9.55 -14.69
CA LEU A 70 -0.84 -8.36 -15.50
C LEU A 70 -1.30 -8.50 -16.95
N GLU A 71 -1.27 -9.71 -17.52
CA GLU A 71 -1.77 -10.00 -18.87
C GLU A 71 -3.30 -9.95 -18.97
N LEU A 72 -4.03 -10.13 -17.87
CA LEU A 72 -5.50 -10.04 -17.89
C LEU A 72 -5.96 -8.61 -18.16
N ASP A 73 -7.00 -8.45 -18.98
CA ASP A 73 -7.65 -7.15 -19.18
C ASP A 73 -8.36 -6.69 -17.89
N LYS A 74 -7.82 -5.65 -17.24
CA LYS A 74 -8.33 -5.10 -15.97
C LYS A 74 -9.70 -4.46 -16.13
N THR A 75 -10.08 -4.05 -17.33
CA THR A 75 -11.41 -3.45 -17.59
C THR A 75 -12.51 -4.51 -17.55
N LEU A 76 -12.17 -5.72 -17.96
CA LEU A 76 -13.07 -6.88 -17.99
C LEU A 76 -12.97 -7.76 -16.73
N LEU A 77 -11.86 -7.72 -16.00
CA LEU A 77 -11.69 -8.47 -14.76
C LEU A 77 -12.49 -7.80 -13.63
N LYS A 78 -13.55 -8.45 -13.15
CA LYS A 78 -14.45 -7.93 -12.11
C LYS A 78 -14.24 -8.56 -10.74
N GLY A 79 -13.41 -9.59 -10.66
CA GLY A 79 -13.03 -10.24 -9.41
C GLY A 79 -12.08 -11.39 -9.62
N LEU A 80 -11.37 -11.75 -8.56
CA LEU A 80 -10.39 -12.82 -8.53
C LEU A 80 -10.69 -13.77 -7.38
N LEU A 81 -10.73 -15.06 -7.67
CA LEU A 81 -10.94 -16.14 -6.71
C LEU A 81 -9.74 -17.07 -6.78
N LEU A 82 -9.01 -17.19 -5.68
CA LEU A 82 -7.81 -18.04 -5.58
C LEU A 82 -8.01 -19.14 -4.55
N LYS A 83 -7.68 -20.39 -4.92
CA LYS A 83 -7.66 -21.51 -3.99
C LYS A 83 -6.48 -21.41 -3.03
N SER A 84 -5.31 -21.06 -3.54
CA SER A 84 -4.06 -20.93 -2.81
C SER A 84 -3.63 -19.46 -2.73
N GLY A 85 -2.70 -19.18 -1.83
CA GLY A 85 -2.14 -17.85 -1.63
C GLY A 85 -2.66 -17.18 -0.35
N GLY A 86 -1.80 -16.34 0.23
CA GLY A 86 -2.13 -15.50 1.38
C GLY A 86 -2.67 -14.14 0.93
N THR A 87 -3.30 -13.43 1.84
CA THR A 87 -3.73 -12.03 1.63
C THR A 87 -2.57 -11.07 1.37
N THR A 88 -1.35 -11.52 1.62
CA THR A 88 -0.08 -10.82 1.41
C THR A 88 0.65 -11.23 0.13
N SER A 89 0.12 -12.19 -0.66
CA SER A 89 0.77 -12.59 -1.91
C SER A 89 0.84 -11.42 -2.91
N HIS A 90 1.90 -11.38 -3.72
CA HIS A 90 2.13 -10.30 -4.70
C HIS A 90 0.94 -10.10 -5.65
N THR A 91 0.32 -11.18 -6.11
CA THR A 91 -0.86 -11.11 -6.98
C THR A 91 -2.06 -10.47 -6.27
N VAL A 92 -2.28 -10.78 -4.99
CA VAL A 92 -3.38 -10.18 -4.19
C VAL A 92 -3.11 -8.70 -3.94
N ILE A 93 -1.88 -8.33 -3.66
CA ILE A 93 -1.48 -6.92 -3.49
C ILE A 93 -1.73 -6.14 -4.79
N LEU A 94 -1.30 -6.69 -5.95
CA LEU A 94 -1.56 -6.10 -7.26
C LEU A 94 -3.07 -5.99 -7.55
N ALA A 95 -3.84 -7.05 -7.33
CA ALA A 95 -5.29 -7.01 -7.54
C ALA A 95 -5.97 -5.92 -6.70
N ARG A 96 -5.52 -5.75 -5.45
CA ARG A 96 -5.97 -4.69 -4.55
C ARG A 96 -5.63 -3.28 -5.09
N SER A 97 -4.42 -3.08 -5.64
CA SER A 97 -4.02 -1.77 -6.20
C SER A 97 -4.85 -1.39 -7.43
N PHE A 98 -5.35 -2.39 -8.18
CA PHE A 98 -6.30 -2.21 -9.28
C PHE A 98 -7.78 -2.19 -8.85
N ASN A 99 -8.09 -2.16 -7.55
CA ASN A 99 -9.47 -2.21 -7.02
C ASN A 99 -10.27 -3.46 -7.46
N ILE A 100 -9.60 -4.60 -7.68
CA ILE A 100 -10.24 -5.85 -8.07
C ILE A 100 -10.56 -6.65 -6.82
N PRO A 101 -11.85 -6.90 -6.49
CA PRO A 101 -12.23 -7.75 -5.37
C PRO A 101 -11.57 -9.12 -5.48
N THR A 102 -10.82 -9.53 -4.45
CA THR A 102 -10.06 -10.77 -4.45
C THR A 102 -10.38 -11.58 -3.20
N LEU A 103 -10.72 -12.84 -3.37
CA LEU A 103 -10.90 -13.80 -2.29
C LEU A 103 -9.87 -14.91 -2.42
N VAL A 104 -9.26 -15.29 -1.30
CA VAL A 104 -8.29 -16.37 -1.20
C VAL A 104 -8.82 -17.50 -0.33
N GLY A 105 -8.29 -18.71 -0.48
CA GLY A 105 -8.77 -19.88 0.25
C GLY A 105 -10.12 -20.39 -0.23
N VAL A 106 -10.44 -20.16 -1.51
CA VAL A 106 -11.73 -20.52 -2.10
C VAL A 106 -11.70 -21.98 -2.55
N ASP A 107 -12.77 -22.73 -2.29
CA ASP A 107 -12.93 -24.09 -2.85
C ASP A 107 -13.22 -24.02 -4.35
N SER A 108 -12.16 -24.10 -5.15
CA SER A 108 -12.24 -24.00 -6.61
C SER A 108 -13.06 -25.13 -7.24
N GLU A 109 -13.03 -26.35 -6.66
CA GLU A 109 -13.74 -27.50 -7.20
C GLU A 109 -15.25 -27.33 -7.10
N SER A 110 -15.75 -26.82 -5.98
CA SER A 110 -17.16 -26.50 -5.81
C SER A 110 -17.64 -25.40 -6.73
N LEU A 111 -16.77 -24.48 -7.14
CA LEU A 111 -17.10 -23.37 -8.00
C LEU A 111 -17.02 -23.68 -9.50
N LEU A 112 -16.29 -24.71 -9.92
CA LEU A 112 -16.16 -25.09 -11.34
C LEU A 112 -17.51 -25.40 -12.00
N GLN A 113 -18.50 -25.93 -11.30
CA GLN A 113 -19.86 -26.17 -11.81
C GLN A 113 -20.60 -24.87 -12.21
N TRP A 114 -20.13 -23.72 -11.73
CA TRP A 114 -20.69 -22.40 -12.01
C TRP A 114 -19.95 -21.66 -13.13
N ARG A 115 -19.04 -22.34 -13.83
CA ARG A 115 -18.32 -21.81 -14.97
C ARG A 115 -19.31 -21.21 -15.98
N ASN A 116 -19.00 -19.98 -16.44
CA ASN A 116 -19.82 -19.19 -17.40
C ASN A 116 -21.23 -18.85 -16.87
N LYS A 117 -21.44 -18.85 -15.57
CA LYS A 117 -22.71 -18.41 -14.95
C LYS A 117 -22.47 -17.11 -14.17
N PRO A 118 -23.53 -16.30 -13.98
CA PRO A 118 -23.44 -15.08 -13.19
C PRO A 118 -23.10 -15.41 -11.72
N VAL A 119 -22.14 -14.64 -11.18
CA VAL A 119 -21.73 -14.71 -9.77
C VAL A 119 -21.58 -13.30 -9.20
N PHE A 120 -21.77 -13.15 -7.88
CA PHE A 120 -21.42 -11.95 -7.16
C PHE A 120 -20.22 -12.26 -6.26
N ILE A 121 -19.28 -11.32 -6.21
CA ILE A 121 -18.17 -11.34 -5.27
C ILE A 121 -18.33 -10.17 -4.30
N ASP A 122 -18.30 -10.47 -3.02
CA ASP A 122 -18.26 -9.49 -1.95
C ASP A 122 -16.93 -9.61 -1.21
N GLY A 123 -15.98 -8.72 -1.57
CA GLY A 123 -14.66 -8.69 -0.95
C GLY A 123 -14.68 -8.21 0.50
N ASN A 124 -15.72 -7.47 0.92
CA ASN A 124 -15.86 -7.00 2.29
C ASN A 124 -16.43 -8.10 3.21
N ALA A 125 -17.42 -8.82 2.71
CA ALA A 125 -18.01 -9.94 3.44
C ALA A 125 -17.21 -11.24 3.30
N GLY A 126 -16.22 -11.30 2.39
CA GLY A 126 -15.48 -12.52 2.09
C GLY A 126 -16.35 -13.61 1.46
N ALA A 127 -17.31 -13.23 0.61
CA ALA A 127 -18.33 -14.14 0.11
C ALA A 127 -18.39 -14.21 -1.42
N VAL A 128 -18.65 -15.42 -1.93
CA VAL A 128 -19.02 -15.66 -3.33
C VAL A 128 -20.47 -16.14 -3.35
N VAL A 129 -21.31 -15.47 -4.10
CA VAL A 129 -22.72 -15.84 -4.23
C VAL A 129 -22.98 -16.35 -5.63
N VAL A 130 -23.30 -17.64 -5.69
CA VAL A 130 -23.70 -18.36 -6.91
C VAL A 130 -25.21 -18.69 -6.84
N ASN A 131 -25.86 -18.80 -7.98
CA ASN A 131 -27.30 -19.11 -8.05
C ASN A 131 -28.14 -18.19 -7.13
N ALA A 132 -27.86 -16.89 -7.18
CA ALA A 132 -28.48 -15.89 -6.34
C ALA A 132 -30.01 -15.83 -6.61
N SER A 133 -30.81 -15.79 -5.55
CA SER A 133 -32.24 -15.48 -5.66
C SER A 133 -32.46 -14.06 -6.17
N ASP A 134 -33.69 -13.78 -6.64
CA ASP A 134 -34.04 -12.43 -7.12
C ASP A 134 -33.83 -11.35 -6.04
N ALA A 135 -34.09 -11.68 -4.78
CA ALA A 135 -33.89 -10.76 -3.66
C ALA A 135 -32.39 -10.43 -3.47
N VAL A 136 -31.54 -11.45 -3.49
CA VAL A 136 -30.09 -11.30 -3.38
C VAL A 136 -29.51 -10.58 -4.59
N THR A 137 -30.00 -10.90 -5.78
CA THR A 137 -29.62 -10.22 -7.04
C THR A 137 -29.96 -8.73 -6.98
N ARG A 138 -31.17 -8.36 -6.50
CA ARG A 138 -31.56 -6.96 -6.32
C ARG A 138 -30.66 -6.25 -5.30
N TYR A 139 -30.37 -6.90 -4.19
CA TYR A 139 -29.47 -6.34 -3.16
C TYR A 139 -28.09 -6.01 -3.73
N TYR A 140 -27.40 -6.97 -4.36
CA TYR A 140 -26.06 -6.73 -4.90
C TYR A 140 -26.04 -5.76 -6.09
N ARG A 141 -27.08 -5.73 -6.90
CA ARG A 141 -27.22 -4.72 -7.96
C ARG A 141 -27.39 -3.32 -7.38
N GLN A 142 -28.18 -3.19 -6.31
CA GLN A 142 -28.35 -1.92 -5.62
C GLN A 142 -27.03 -1.47 -4.98
N GLU A 143 -26.35 -2.37 -4.29
CA GLU A 143 -25.05 -2.10 -3.68
C GLU A 143 -24.02 -1.67 -4.73
N ALA A 144 -23.93 -2.37 -5.86
CA ALA A 144 -23.04 -1.99 -6.97
C ALA A 144 -23.35 -0.60 -7.53
N ARG A 145 -24.63 -0.21 -7.63
CA ARG A 145 -25.05 1.15 -8.06
C ARG A 145 -24.62 2.21 -7.05
N VAL A 146 -24.81 1.94 -5.76
CA VAL A 146 -24.36 2.84 -4.68
C VAL A 146 -22.85 3.03 -4.73
N GLN A 147 -22.09 1.95 -4.86
CA GLN A 147 -20.64 1.99 -4.97
C GLN A 147 -20.17 2.73 -6.23
N GLN A 148 -20.86 2.52 -7.34
CA GLN A 148 -20.59 3.24 -8.59
C GLN A 148 -20.85 4.75 -8.44
N ALA A 149 -21.98 5.14 -7.89
CA ALA A 149 -22.32 6.54 -7.67
C ALA A 149 -21.31 7.22 -6.71
N LEU A 150 -20.86 6.50 -5.66
CA LEU A 150 -19.81 6.97 -4.76
C LEU A 150 -18.50 7.18 -5.51
N ARG A 151 -18.09 6.26 -6.37
CA ARG A 151 -16.85 6.40 -7.18
C ARG A 151 -16.94 7.58 -8.14
N GLU A 152 -18.06 7.77 -8.82
CA GLU A 152 -18.29 8.90 -9.72
C GLU A 152 -18.23 10.23 -8.95
N GLN A 153 -18.83 10.27 -7.77
CA GLN A 153 -18.77 11.44 -6.88
C GLN A 153 -17.35 11.71 -6.37
N GLN A 154 -16.59 10.65 -6.06
CA GLN A 154 -15.20 10.75 -5.67
C GLN A 154 -14.29 11.13 -6.85
N GLY A 155 -14.67 10.80 -8.09
CA GLY A 155 -13.95 11.15 -9.31
C GLY A 155 -13.68 12.65 -9.47
N ILE A 156 -14.55 13.50 -8.92
CA ILE A 156 -14.39 14.96 -8.93
C ILE A 156 -13.12 15.42 -8.17
N TRP A 157 -12.63 14.58 -7.26
CA TRP A 157 -11.50 14.90 -6.38
C TRP A 157 -10.16 14.41 -6.90
N LEU A 158 -10.12 13.61 -7.98
CA LEU A 158 -8.90 13.00 -8.49
C LEU A 158 -7.83 14.04 -8.87
N ASP A 159 -8.25 15.08 -9.60
CA ASP A 159 -7.33 16.11 -10.11
C ASP A 159 -7.26 17.37 -9.22
N ARG A 160 -7.93 17.36 -8.07
CA ARG A 160 -7.94 18.50 -7.16
C ARG A 160 -6.86 18.36 -6.11
N GLU A 161 -6.23 19.47 -5.74
CA GLU A 161 -5.41 19.53 -4.53
C GLU A 161 -6.28 19.21 -3.30
N ALA A 162 -5.71 18.42 -2.41
CA ALA A 162 -6.40 18.04 -1.18
C ALA A 162 -6.34 19.20 -0.17
N ARG A 163 -7.52 19.76 0.15
CA ARG A 163 -7.69 20.86 1.10
C ARG A 163 -8.91 20.60 1.97
N THR A 164 -8.82 21.09 3.22
CA THR A 164 -9.98 21.16 4.11
C THR A 164 -10.97 22.25 3.64
N ALA A 165 -12.17 22.28 4.22
CA ALA A 165 -13.21 23.26 3.90
C ALA A 165 -12.74 24.71 4.17
N ASP A 166 -11.89 24.92 5.16
CA ASP A 166 -11.29 26.19 5.54
C ASP A 166 -9.96 26.48 4.82
N GLY A 167 -9.56 25.63 3.85
CA GLY A 167 -8.45 25.85 2.91
C GLY A 167 -7.08 25.33 3.35
N LEU A 168 -6.96 24.65 4.50
CA LEU A 168 -5.70 24.01 4.89
C LEU A 168 -5.32 22.93 3.88
N ARG A 169 -4.12 22.99 3.32
CA ARG A 169 -3.59 21.97 2.42
C ARG A 169 -3.05 20.80 3.23
N VAL A 170 -3.41 19.58 2.83
CA VAL A 170 -2.82 18.33 3.32
C VAL A 170 -2.55 17.47 2.10
N GLU A 171 -1.30 17.21 1.78
CA GLU A 171 -0.94 16.37 0.63
C GLU A 171 -1.45 14.93 0.84
N ILE A 172 -2.20 14.40 -0.14
CA ILE A 172 -2.67 13.02 -0.11
C ILE A 172 -1.85 12.20 -1.09
N ALA A 173 -0.93 11.41 -0.53
CA ALA A 173 0.05 10.63 -1.26
C ALA A 173 -0.25 9.13 -1.23
N ALA A 174 0.42 8.38 -2.11
CA ALA A 174 0.27 6.93 -2.18
C ALA A 174 1.39 6.19 -1.47
N ASN A 175 1.06 5.01 -0.90
CA ASN A 175 2.02 3.98 -0.55
C ASN A 175 2.10 2.98 -1.70
N ILE A 176 3.31 2.67 -2.19
CA ILE A 176 3.56 1.66 -3.21
C ILE A 176 4.66 0.69 -2.76
N ALA A 177 4.62 -0.54 -3.26
CA ALA A 177 5.65 -1.56 -3.08
C ALA A 177 6.34 -1.92 -4.41
N HIS A 178 5.69 -1.64 -5.54
CA HIS A 178 6.22 -1.87 -6.88
C HIS A 178 6.11 -0.61 -7.74
N ALA A 179 7.09 -0.37 -8.63
CA ALA A 179 7.10 0.80 -9.52
C ALA A 179 5.84 0.90 -10.39
N MET A 180 5.30 -0.24 -10.82
CA MET A 180 4.08 -0.31 -11.65
C MET A 180 2.83 0.20 -10.94
N GLU A 181 2.80 0.21 -9.60
CA GLU A 181 1.68 0.74 -8.82
C GLU A 181 1.59 2.27 -8.90
N ALA A 182 2.69 2.95 -9.25
CA ALA A 182 2.74 4.40 -9.37
C ALA A 182 1.70 4.94 -10.37
N GLN A 183 1.56 4.28 -11.52
CA GLN A 183 0.56 4.67 -12.53
C GLN A 183 -0.87 4.62 -11.97
N ALA A 184 -1.23 3.52 -11.30
CA ALA A 184 -2.55 3.36 -10.69
C ALA A 184 -2.75 4.34 -9.52
N ALA A 185 -1.71 4.61 -8.73
CA ALA A 185 -1.75 5.58 -7.66
C ALA A 185 -2.06 7.00 -8.17
N PHE A 186 -1.36 7.44 -9.20
CA PHE A 186 -1.60 8.75 -9.79
C PHE A 186 -2.95 8.84 -10.52
N ALA A 187 -3.40 7.78 -11.16
CA ALA A 187 -4.75 7.70 -11.73
C ALA A 187 -5.85 7.79 -10.66
N ASN A 188 -5.59 7.32 -9.44
CA ASN A 188 -6.47 7.48 -8.28
C ASN A 188 -6.32 8.83 -7.57
N GLY A 189 -5.60 9.78 -8.16
CA GLY A 189 -5.50 11.15 -7.65
C GLY A 189 -4.45 11.37 -6.57
N ALA A 190 -3.43 10.50 -6.45
CA ALA A 190 -2.28 10.73 -5.59
C ALA A 190 -1.54 12.01 -6.01
N GLU A 191 -1.19 12.85 -5.04
CA GLU A 191 -0.42 14.07 -5.27
C GLU A 191 1.08 13.81 -5.26
N GLY A 192 1.50 12.67 -4.70
CA GLY A 192 2.86 12.14 -4.66
C GLY A 192 2.85 10.68 -4.27
N VAL A 193 4.04 10.09 -4.16
CA VAL A 193 4.26 8.81 -3.49
C VAL A 193 4.97 9.12 -2.17
N GLY A 194 4.25 9.04 -1.06
CA GLY A 194 4.78 9.33 0.27
C GLY A 194 5.54 8.15 0.88
N LEU A 195 5.37 6.95 0.31
CA LEU A 195 6.15 5.78 0.69
C LEU A 195 6.31 4.82 -0.48
N PHE A 196 7.50 4.73 -1.04
CA PHE A 196 7.90 3.60 -1.86
C PHE A 196 8.67 2.60 -0.99
N ARG A 197 8.04 1.48 -0.67
CA ARG A 197 8.63 0.37 0.10
C ARG A 197 9.56 -0.42 -0.80
N THR A 198 10.84 -0.47 -0.47
CA THR A 198 11.84 -1.14 -1.31
C THR A 198 12.23 -2.53 -0.83
N GLU A 199 11.75 -2.99 0.31
CA GLU A 199 12.05 -4.31 0.84
C GLU A 199 11.69 -5.44 -0.13
N MET A 200 10.58 -5.30 -0.88
CA MET A 200 10.16 -6.28 -1.89
C MET A 200 11.18 -6.46 -3.03
N LEU A 201 12.06 -5.46 -3.25
CA LEU A 201 13.11 -5.55 -4.25
C LEU A 201 14.27 -6.47 -3.81
N TYR A 202 14.35 -6.78 -2.52
CA TYR A 202 15.38 -7.61 -1.90
C TYR A 202 14.87 -8.99 -1.47
N MET A 203 13.58 -9.10 -1.20
CA MET A 203 12.94 -10.35 -0.80
C MET A 203 12.71 -11.26 -2.01
N ASP A 204 12.43 -12.54 -1.77
CA ASP A 204 12.08 -13.55 -2.79
C ASP A 204 13.11 -13.68 -3.94
N ARG A 205 14.39 -13.52 -3.60
CA ARG A 205 15.51 -13.54 -4.54
C ARG A 205 16.67 -14.40 -4.00
N SER A 206 17.48 -14.89 -4.92
CA SER A 206 18.72 -15.62 -4.59
C SER A 206 19.93 -14.70 -4.41
N SER A 207 19.82 -13.43 -4.78
CA SER A 207 20.89 -12.44 -4.68
C SER A 207 20.35 -11.03 -4.65
N ALA A 208 21.11 -10.10 -4.06
CA ALA A 208 20.72 -8.68 -4.02
C ALA A 208 20.60 -8.06 -5.42
N PRO A 209 19.68 -7.11 -5.61
CA PRO A 209 19.56 -6.36 -6.85
C PRO A 209 20.80 -5.50 -7.09
N GLY A 210 21.22 -5.42 -8.36
CA GLY A 210 22.32 -4.54 -8.76
C GLY A 210 21.88 -3.08 -8.91
N GLU A 211 22.87 -2.17 -8.96
CA GLU A 211 22.63 -0.72 -9.08
C GLU A 211 21.78 -0.36 -10.31
N ASN A 212 22.08 -0.95 -11.48
CA ASN A 212 21.33 -0.67 -12.71
C ASN A 212 19.88 -1.18 -12.64
N GLU A 213 19.66 -2.29 -11.99
CA GLU A 213 18.31 -2.83 -11.79
C GLU A 213 17.47 -1.90 -10.91
N LEU A 214 18.00 -1.50 -9.75
CA LEU A 214 17.33 -0.54 -8.87
C LEU A 214 17.09 0.81 -9.55
N TYR A 215 18.08 1.32 -10.28
CA TYR A 215 17.96 2.54 -11.07
C TYR A 215 16.79 2.46 -12.07
N ASN A 216 16.66 1.38 -12.82
CA ASN A 216 15.58 1.20 -13.79
C ASN A 216 14.21 1.15 -13.09
N ILE A 217 14.10 0.50 -11.93
CA ILE A 217 12.87 0.45 -11.13
C ILE A 217 12.46 1.86 -10.66
N PHE A 218 13.39 2.65 -10.16
CA PHE A 218 13.08 4.02 -9.74
C PHE A 218 12.72 4.93 -10.90
N CYS A 219 13.39 4.80 -12.05
CA CYS A 219 13.02 5.51 -13.28
C CYS A 219 11.62 5.13 -13.76
N GLN A 220 11.26 3.85 -13.75
CA GLN A 220 9.92 3.38 -14.10
C GLN A 220 8.83 4.02 -13.21
N ALA A 221 9.07 4.14 -11.90
CA ALA A 221 8.13 4.83 -11.02
C ALA A 221 8.01 6.32 -11.37
N LEU A 222 9.12 6.99 -11.71
CA LEU A 222 9.17 8.39 -12.09
C LEU A 222 8.46 8.69 -13.43
N GLU A 223 8.46 7.75 -14.39
CA GLU A 223 7.76 7.92 -15.68
C GLU A 223 6.27 8.28 -15.49
N SER A 224 5.64 7.71 -14.48
CA SER A 224 4.23 7.97 -14.16
C SER A 224 4.00 9.21 -13.29
N ALA A 225 5.06 9.76 -12.70
CA ALA A 225 4.95 10.81 -11.69
C ALA A 225 4.62 12.18 -12.27
N ASN A 226 5.00 12.48 -13.54
CA ASN A 226 4.79 13.79 -14.17
C ASN A 226 5.24 14.97 -13.29
N GLY A 227 6.45 14.89 -12.71
CA GLY A 227 7.04 15.90 -11.84
C GLY A 227 6.59 15.85 -10.39
N ARG A 228 5.65 14.99 -10.00
CA ARG A 228 5.26 14.76 -8.60
C ARG A 228 6.37 14.01 -7.86
N SER A 229 6.47 14.23 -6.54
CA SER A 229 7.54 13.65 -5.75
C SER A 229 7.29 12.18 -5.40
N ILE A 230 8.38 11.41 -5.31
CA ILE A 230 8.38 10.04 -4.83
C ILE A 230 9.37 9.93 -3.66
N ILE A 231 8.89 9.54 -2.48
CA ILE A 231 9.72 9.26 -1.31
C ILE A 231 10.12 7.78 -1.35
N VAL A 232 11.40 7.53 -1.56
CA VAL A 232 11.96 6.18 -1.55
C VAL A 232 12.45 5.86 -0.15
N ARG A 233 11.81 4.89 0.51
CA ARG A 233 12.31 4.35 1.77
C ARG A 233 13.45 3.37 1.46
N THR A 234 14.62 3.58 2.05
CA THR A 234 15.73 2.64 1.93
C THR A 234 15.35 1.28 2.53
N MET A 235 16.08 0.24 2.17
CA MET A 235 15.72 -1.15 2.49
C MET A 235 15.44 -1.37 3.98
N ASP A 236 14.24 -1.86 4.29
CA ASP A 236 13.82 -2.24 5.62
C ASP A 236 13.69 -3.77 5.69
N ILE A 237 14.83 -4.44 5.59
CA ILE A 237 15.01 -5.90 5.61
C ILE A 237 15.71 -6.33 6.90
N GLY A 238 15.66 -7.63 7.21
CA GLY A 238 16.08 -8.19 8.49
C GLY A 238 14.92 -8.27 9.48
N GLY A 239 15.19 -8.77 10.68
CA GLY A 239 14.17 -8.94 11.71
C GLY A 239 12.98 -9.80 11.24
N ASP A 240 11.81 -9.20 11.14
CA ASP A 240 10.57 -9.84 10.68
C ASP A 240 10.49 -10.04 9.15
N LYS A 241 11.43 -9.47 8.39
CA LYS A 241 11.52 -9.56 6.92
C LYS A 241 12.82 -10.26 6.50
N PRO A 242 12.90 -11.58 6.64
CA PRO A 242 14.12 -12.32 6.37
C PRO A 242 14.49 -12.28 4.88
N VAL A 243 15.79 -12.22 4.62
CA VAL A 243 16.38 -12.28 3.28
C VAL A 243 17.41 -13.41 3.30
N GLU A 244 17.10 -14.54 2.68
CA GLU A 244 17.85 -15.79 2.82
C GLU A 244 19.33 -15.64 2.43
N TYR A 245 19.65 -14.92 1.35
CA TYR A 245 21.03 -14.76 0.88
C TYR A 245 21.89 -13.85 1.77
N LEU A 246 21.31 -13.14 2.75
CA LEU A 246 22.09 -12.33 3.70
C LEU A 246 22.49 -13.12 4.94
N ASN A 247 21.96 -14.34 5.13
CA ASN A 247 22.26 -15.20 6.27
C ASN A 247 22.06 -14.51 7.64
N ILE A 248 21.11 -13.57 7.74
CA ILE A 248 20.76 -12.94 9.01
C ILE A 248 20.14 -13.98 9.92
N PRO A 249 20.68 -14.22 11.13
CA PRO A 249 20.15 -15.24 12.02
C PRO A 249 18.77 -14.87 12.53
N ALA A 250 17.94 -15.90 12.77
CA ALA A 250 16.63 -15.69 13.38
C ALA A 250 16.78 -15.16 14.81
N GLU A 251 15.96 -14.21 15.18
CA GLU A 251 16.00 -13.51 16.47
C GLU A 251 14.73 -13.80 17.29
N ASN A 252 14.87 -13.74 18.62
CA ASN A 252 13.75 -13.91 19.54
C ASN A 252 12.75 -12.73 19.51
N ASN A 253 13.23 -11.54 19.17
CA ASN A 253 12.43 -10.31 19.08
C ASN A 253 12.72 -9.59 17.75
N PRO A 254 12.23 -10.11 16.61
CA PRO A 254 12.59 -9.62 15.28
C PRO A 254 12.31 -8.13 15.08
N PHE A 255 11.22 -7.61 15.62
CA PHE A 255 10.86 -6.19 15.51
C PHE A 255 11.82 -5.26 16.26
N LEU A 256 12.47 -5.75 17.34
CA LEU A 256 13.46 -5.00 18.12
C LEU A 256 14.90 -5.30 17.71
N GLY A 257 15.07 -6.17 16.72
CA GLY A 257 16.33 -6.77 16.38
C GLY A 257 17.11 -6.09 15.26
N TYR A 258 17.83 -6.90 14.51
CA TYR A 258 18.79 -6.53 13.49
C TYR A 258 18.09 -6.34 12.14
N ARG A 259 17.60 -5.12 11.90
CA ARG A 259 16.83 -4.72 10.71
C ARG A 259 17.11 -3.27 10.29
N ALA A 260 16.79 -2.95 9.06
CA ALA A 260 16.81 -1.60 8.51
C ALA A 260 18.18 -0.89 8.71
N VAL A 261 18.21 0.35 9.20
CA VAL A 261 19.46 1.09 9.41
C VAL A 261 20.49 0.33 10.25
N ARG A 262 20.04 -0.54 11.15
CA ARG A 262 20.94 -1.32 12.05
C ARG A 262 21.79 -2.34 11.32
N ILE A 263 21.38 -2.79 10.11
CA ILE A 263 22.16 -3.72 9.30
C ILE A 263 23.06 -3.02 8.29
N TYR A 264 22.89 -1.71 8.07
CA TYR A 264 23.54 -1.01 6.96
C TYR A 264 25.06 -0.98 7.07
N GLU A 265 25.62 -0.92 8.29
CA GLU A 265 27.05 -0.90 8.47
C GLU A 265 27.70 -2.21 8.01
N GLU A 266 27.11 -3.35 8.37
CA GLU A 266 27.60 -4.68 7.95
C GLU A 266 27.36 -4.91 6.44
N TYR A 267 26.23 -4.43 5.92
CA TYR A 267 25.86 -4.55 4.49
C TYR A 267 26.04 -3.22 3.74
N ALA A 268 27.12 -2.48 4.05
CA ALA A 268 27.37 -1.14 3.49
C ALA A 268 27.39 -1.11 1.96
N VAL A 269 27.83 -2.20 1.32
CA VAL A 269 27.81 -2.33 -0.16
C VAL A 269 26.39 -2.30 -0.70
N LEU A 270 25.45 -3.00 -0.07
CA LEU A 270 24.02 -3.00 -0.49
C LEU A 270 23.40 -1.62 -0.31
N PHE A 271 23.66 -0.99 0.82
CA PHE A 271 23.15 0.35 1.11
C PHE A 271 23.72 1.39 0.14
N SER A 272 25.03 1.37 -0.12
CA SER A 272 25.68 2.24 -1.11
C SER A 272 25.10 2.02 -2.52
N THR A 273 24.90 0.77 -2.93
CA THR A 273 24.29 0.42 -4.22
C THR A 273 22.89 1.04 -4.35
N GLN A 274 22.08 0.96 -3.30
CA GLN A 274 20.75 1.56 -3.29
C GLN A 274 20.81 3.10 -3.34
N LEU A 275 21.65 3.72 -2.54
CA LEU A 275 21.85 5.18 -2.55
C LEU A 275 22.28 5.69 -3.92
N ARG A 276 23.24 5.02 -4.56
CA ARG A 276 23.70 5.38 -5.90
C ARG A 276 22.59 5.25 -6.94
N ALA A 277 21.80 4.18 -6.87
CA ALA A 277 20.66 3.98 -7.78
C ALA A 277 19.60 5.08 -7.61
N ILE A 278 19.25 5.46 -6.37
CA ILE A 278 18.31 6.55 -6.09
C ILE A 278 18.85 7.88 -6.60
N LEU A 279 20.13 8.18 -6.31
CA LEU A 279 20.80 9.40 -6.78
C LEU A 279 20.78 9.49 -8.32
N ARG A 280 21.18 8.44 -9.03
CA ARG A 280 21.13 8.40 -10.49
C ARG A 280 19.72 8.63 -11.04
N ALA A 281 18.73 7.99 -10.45
CA ALA A 281 17.34 8.17 -10.86
C ALA A 281 16.82 9.59 -10.58
N SER A 282 17.33 10.29 -9.57
CA SER A 282 16.94 11.65 -9.23
C SER A 282 17.24 12.69 -10.32
N ALA A 283 18.13 12.35 -11.29
CA ALA A 283 18.32 13.18 -12.47
C ALA A 283 17.10 13.23 -13.41
N HIS A 284 16.15 12.31 -13.26
CA HIS A 284 14.98 12.17 -14.14
C HIS A 284 13.67 12.64 -13.49
N GLY A 285 13.67 12.98 -12.21
CA GLY A 285 12.48 13.45 -11.52
C GLY A 285 12.67 13.68 -10.04
N SER A 286 11.60 14.09 -9.35
CA SER A 286 11.64 14.45 -7.94
C SER A 286 11.65 13.23 -7.05
N LEU A 287 12.82 12.83 -6.57
CA LEU A 287 13.00 11.81 -5.55
C LEU A 287 13.39 12.42 -4.20
N LYS A 288 12.98 11.74 -3.13
CA LYS A 288 13.42 12.01 -1.75
C LYS A 288 13.86 10.68 -1.13
N ILE A 289 14.86 10.73 -0.26
CA ILE A 289 15.37 9.55 0.47
C ILE A 289 14.78 9.56 1.87
N MET A 290 14.26 8.41 2.32
CA MET A 290 13.74 8.24 3.68
C MET A 290 14.39 7.03 4.35
N ILE A 291 14.97 7.23 5.53
CA ILE A 291 15.66 6.19 6.29
C ILE A 291 14.73 5.63 7.36
N PRO A 292 14.47 4.30 7.38
CA PRO A 292 13.67 3.65 8.41
C PRO A 292 14.46 3.38 9.69
N MET A 293 13.74 3.18 10.80
CA MET A 293 14.25 2.67 12.09
C MET A 293 15.35 3.50 12.75
N ILE A 294 15.49 4.77 12.40
CA ILE A 294 16.41 5.69 13.07
C ILE A 294 16.04 5.79 14.56
N SER A 295 17.03 5.65 15.43
CA SER A 295 16.90 5.71 16.89
C SER A 295 17.85 6.68 17.57
N SER A 296 18.89 7.15 16.87
CA SER A 296 19.91 8.06 17.38
C SER A 296 20.51 8.98 16.33
N MET A 297 21.24 10.01 16.77
CA MET A 297 21.95 10.92 15.88
C MET A 297 23.12 10.27 15.15
N GLU A 298 23.79 9.31 15.79
CA GLU A 298 24.91 8.59 15.21
C GLU A 298 24.51 7.88 13.91
N GLU A 299 23.31 7.28 13.89
CA GLU A 299 22.76 6.63 12.70
C GLU A 299 22.49 7.64 11.57
N ILE A 300 21.99 8.83 11.89
CA ILE A 300 21.75 9.91 10.91
C ILE A 300 23.09 10.39 10.32
N LEU A 301 24.07 10.64 11.17
CA LEU A 301 25.38 11.14 10.75
C LEU A 301 26.11 10.12 9.88
N TRP A 302 26.05 8.84 10.24
CA TRP A 302 26.60 7.76 9.44
C TRP A 302 25.93 7.66 8.05
N VAL A 303 24.60 7.74 8.00
CA VAL A 303 23.87 7.74 6.72
C VAL A 303 24.26 8.94 5.85
N LYS A 304 24.41 10.12 6.43
CA LYS A 304 24.85 11.32 5.69
C LYS A 304 26.27 11.17 5.13
N GLU A 305 27.17 10.55 5.89
CA GLU A 305 28.51 10.22 5.40
C GLU A 305 28.44 9.30 4.18
N LYS A 306 27.65 8.21 4.25
CA LYS A 306 27.47 7.29 3.12
C LYS A 306 26.79 7.93 1.90
N LEU A 307 25.82 8.83 2.12
CA LEU A 307 25.23 9.61 1.06
C LEU A 307 26.24 10.55 0.39
N ALA A 308 27.11 11.19 1.18
CA ALA A 308 28.18 12.05 0.67
C ALA A 308 29.21 11.26 -0.14
N GLU A 309 29.60 10.06 0.32
CA GLU A 309 30.49 9.14 -0.40
C GLU A 309 29.88 8.74 -1.75
N ALA A 310 28.57 8.35 -1.79
CA ALA A 310 27.87 8.00 -3.02
C ALA A 310 27.83 9.16 -4.01
N LYS A 311 27.53 10.38 -3.53
CA LYS A 311 27.57 11.60 -4.36
C LYS A 311 28.97 11.88 -4.91
N GLN A 312 30.01 11.68 -4.11
CA GLN A 312 31.40 11.87 -4.54
C GLN A 312 31.78 10.87 -5.66
N GLN A 313 31.41 9.60 -5.52
CA GLN A 313 31.63 8.57 -6.54
C GLN A 313 30.95 8.93 -7.86
N LEU A 314 29.67 9.30 -7.83
CA LEU A 314 28.92 9.66 -9.03
C LEU A 314 29.48 10.92 -9.73
N ARG A 315 29.97 11.91 -8.96
CA ARG A 315 30.69 13.07 -9.52
C ARG A 315 31.97 12.67 -10.22
N ALA A 316 32.76 11.76 -9.63
CA ALA A 316 33.98 11.24 -10.26
C ALA A 316 33.71 10.45 -11.55
N GLU A 317 32.55 9.80 -11.63
CA GLU A 317 32.06 9.08 -12.81
C GLU A 317 31.34 9.98 -13.82
N HIS A 318 31.21 11.29 -13.54
CA HIS A 318 30.44 12.25 -14.35
C HIS A 318 28.98 11.83 -14.56
N THR A 319 28.41 11.09 -13.62
CA THR A 319 27.02 10.63 -13.65
C THR A 319 26.09 11.68 -13.05
N PRO A 320 25.06 12.16 -13.80
CA PRO A 320 24.17 13.20 -13.31
C PRO A 320 23.24 12.70 -12.20
N PHE A 321 22.98 13.58 -11.21
CA PHE A 321 22.03 13.35 -10.12
C PHE A 321 21.58 14.69 -9.50
N ASP A 322 20.54 14.67 -8.68
CA ASP A 322 20.12 15.83 -7.89
C ASP A 322 21.05 16.03 -6.67
N GLU A 323 21.87 17.06 -6.74
CA GLU A 323 22.79 17.44 -5.64
C GLU A 323 22.07 17.79 -4.35
N LYS A 324 20.81 18.26 -4.45
CA LYS A 324 19.99 18.72 -3.33
C LYS A 324 18.88 17.72 -2.97
N ILE A 325 19.03 16.45 -3.37
CA ILE A 325 18.02 15.43 -3.04
C ILE A 325 17.69 15.47 -1.54
N PRO A 326 16.42 15.63 -1.16
CA PRO A 326 16.04 15.72 0.24
C PRO A 326 16.26 14.39 0.97
N LEU A 327 16.79 14.47 2.18
CA LEU A 327 16.97 13.35 3.08
C LEU A 327 16.03 13.50 4.27
N GLY A 328 15.20 12.49 4.52
CA GLY A 328 14.31 12.42 5.66
C GLY A 328 14.44 11.11 6.43
N ILE A 329 13.75 11.03 7.54
CA ILE A 329 13.70 9.83 8.37
C ILE A 329 12.25 9.39 8.63
N MET A 330 12.07 8.09 8.83
CA MET A 330 10.81 7.55 9.34
C MET A 330 10.81 7.69 10.86
N LEU A 331 9.87 8.49 11.37
CA LEU A 331 9.67 8.66 12.81
C LEU A 331 8.81 7.50 13.31
N GLU A 332 9.47 6.46 13.79
CA GLU A 332 8.83 5.22 14.23
C GLU A 332 9.45 4.63 15.49
N VAL A 333 10.66 5.04 15.85
CA VAL A 333 11.30 4.68 17.13
C VAL A 333 11.12 5.84 18.12
N PRO A 334 10.52 5.61 19.31
CA PRO A 334 10.16 6.68 20.25
C PRO A 334 11.32 7.56 20.72
N SER A 335 12.56 7.05 20.75
CA SER A 335 13.76 7.82 21.16
C SER A 335 13.95 9.09 20.32
N VAL A 336 13.69 9.01 19.00
CA VAL A 336 13.82 10.14 18.07
C VAL A 336 12.93 11.31 18.46
N MET A 337 11.77 11.04 19.06
CA MET A 337 10.84 12.11 19.47
C MET A 337 11.50 13.10 20.46
N PHE A 338 12.49 12.67 21.22
CA PHE A 338 13.17 13.48 22.22
C PHE A 338 14.42 14.19 21.70
N ILE A 339 14.80 13.93 20.44
CA ILE A 339 15.96 14.55 19.78
C ILE A 339 15.57 15.19 18.43
N ILE A 340 14.27 15.50 18.24
CA ILE A 340 13.75 16.08 16.97
C ILE A 340 14.52 17.35 16.60
N ASP A 341 14.83 18.20 17.56
CA ASP A 341 15.52 19.47 17.31
C ASP A 341 16.89 19.23 16.67
N GLN A 342 17.67 18.27 17.21
CA GLN A 342 18.96 17.88 16.63
C GLN A 342 18.79 17.21 15.27
N CYS A 343 17.78 16.36 15.10
CA CYS A 343 17.50 15.73 13.80
C CYS A 343 17.19 16.79 12.73
N CYS A 344 16.43 17.85 13.07
CA CYS A 344 16.07 18.91 12.13
C CYS A 344 17.26 19.71 11.57
N GLU A 345 18.39 19.71 12.28
CA GLU A 345 19.64 20.33 11.79
C GLU A 345 20.24 19.51 10.63
N GLU A 346 19.98 18.21 10.59
CA GLU A 346 20.66 17.26 9.72
C GLU A 346 19.79 16.72 8.58
N ILE A 347 18.46 16.79 8.71
CA ILE A 347 17.51 16.22 7.75
C ILE A 347 16.44 17.23 7.31
N ASP A 348 15.77 16.93 6.20
CA ASP A 348 14.83 17.85 5.55
C ASP A 348 13.38 17.59 5.93
N PHE A 349 13.00 16.33 6.27
CA PHE A 349 11.62 15.96 6.55
C PHE A 349 11.49 14.71 7.41
N PHE A 350 10.26 14.52 7.94
CA PHE A 350 9.87 13.35 8.69
C PHE A 350 8.64 12.68 8.07
N SER A 351 8.53 11.37 8.21
CA SER A 351 7.30 10.63 7.92
C SER A 351 7.02 9.65 9.06
N ILE A 352 5.84 9.74 9.66
CA ILE A 352 5.47 8.90 10.80
C ILE A 352 5.14 7.49 10.31
N GLY A 353 5.93 6.50 10.75
CA GLY A 353 5.64 5.07 10.61
C GLY A 353 4.68 4.62 11.71
N SER A 354 3.38 4.95 11.58
CA SER A 354 2.41 4.79 12.66
C SER A 354 2.27 3.36 13.17
N ASN A 355 2.54 2.35 12.33
CA ASN A 355 2.44 0.95 12.74
C ASN A 355 3.53 0.60 13.76
N ASP A 356 4.80 0.85 13.42
CA ASP A 356 5.93 0.55 14.28
C ASP A 356 5.98 1.50 15.48
N LEU A 357 5.65 2.79 15.28
CA LEU A 357 5.57 3.73 16.41
C LEU A 357 4.50 3.33 17.44
N THR A 358 3.33 2.84 17.02
CA THR A 358 2.31 2.33 17.93
C THR A 358 2.82 1.12 18.70
N GLN A 359 3.48 0.18 18.00
CA GLN A 359 4.05 -1.03 18.57
C GLN A 359 5.10 -0.71 19.64
N TYR A 360 6.04 0.15 19.31
CA TYR A 360 7.16 0.48 20.21
C TYR A 360 6.73 1.39 21.36
N LEU A 361 5.85 2.37 21.12
CA LEU A 361 5.39 3.26 22.17
C LEU A 361 4.51 2.55 23.20
N LEU A 362 3.67 1.61 22.76
CA LEU A 362 2.80 0.83 23.64
C LEU A 362 3.45 -0.49 24.11
N ALA A 363 4.65 -0.81 23.63
CA ALA A 363 5.37 -2.07 23.91
C ALA A 363 4.50 -3.31 23.62
N VAL A 364 3.82 -3.32 22.48
CA VAL A 364 2.89 -4.39 22.07
C VAL A 364 3.26 -4.93 20.71
N ASP A 365 3.54 -6.22 20.64
CA ASP A 365 3.73 -6.93 19.38
C ASP A 365 2.38 -7.08 18.65
N ARG A 366 2.25 -6.42 17.48
CA ARG A 366 1.02 -6.41 16.68
C ARG A 366 0.67 -7.77 16.07
N ASP A 367 1.68 -8.63 15.87
CA ASP A 367 1.49 -9.96 15.26
C ASP A 367 1.22 -11.05 16.29
N ASN A 368 1.36 -10.73 17.58
CA ASN A 368 1.04 -11.64 18.66
C ASN A 368 -0.47 -11.57 19.03
N ALA A 369 -1.25 -12.55 18.57
CA ALA A 369 -2.70 -12.62 18.76
C ALA A 369 -3.17 -12.51 20.23
N LYS A 370 -2.31 -12.82 21.21
CA LYS A 370 -2.66 -12.74 22.63
C LYS A 370 -2.64 -11.32 23.18
N VAL A 371 -1.80 -10.46 22.62
CA VAL A 371 -1.60 -9.08 23.11
C VAL A 371 -2.06 -8.02 22.11
N THR A 372 -2.33 -8.35 20.85
CA THR A 372 -2.73 -7.41 19.79
C THR A 372 -3.94 -6.56 20.16
N ARG A 373 -4.80 -7.00 21.11
CA ARG A 373 -5.90 -6.19 21.67
C ARG A 373 -5.42 -4.89 22.33
N HIS A 374 -4.16 -4.82 22.76
CA HIS A 374 -3.54 -3.63 23.36
C HIS A 374 -2.90 -2.72 22.30
N TYR A 375 -2.78 -3.17 21.07
CA TYR A 375 -2.31 -2.38 19.94
C TYR A 375 -3.45 -1.49 19.44
N ASN A 376 -3.49 -0.23 19.90
CA ASN A 376 -4.55 0.70 19.53
C ASN A 376 -4.01 2.10 19.28
N SER A 377 -4.01 2.52 18.02
CA SER A 377 -3.55 3.84 17.58
C SER A 377 -4.49 5.00 18.01
N LEU A 378 -5.63 4.71 18.64
CA LEU A 378 -6.49 5.70 19.28
C LEU A 378 -6.18 5.89 20.79
N ASN A 379 -5.12 5.24 21.26
CA ASN A 379 -4.67 5.44 22.65
C ASN A 379 -4.33 6.92 22.88
N PRO A 380 -4.86 7.59 23.92
CA PRO A 380 -4.55 9.00 24.20
C PRO A 380 -3.06 9.29 24.37
N ALA A 381 -2.26 8.33 24.89
CA ALA A 381 -0.82 8.49 24.98
C ALA A 381 -0.17 8.55 23.59
N PHE A 382 -0.64 7.73 22.64
CA PHE A 382 -0.17 7.76 21.27
C PHE A 382 -0.53 9.08 20.58
N LEU A 383 -1.77 9.56 20.74
CA LEU A 383 -2.20 10.85 20.16
C LEU A 383 -1.37 12.03 20.70
N ARG A 384 -1.06 12.03 22.00
CA ARG A 384 -0.17 13.04 22.63
C ARG A 384 1.25 12.96 22.09
N ALA A 385 1.75 11.75 21.87
CA ALA A 385 3.08 11.54 21.29
C ALA A 385 3.15 12.07 19.85
N LEU A 386 2.12 11.82 19.04
CA LEU A 386 2.00 12.37 17.70
C LEU A 386 1.94 13.90 17.70
N ASP A 387 1.10 14.48 18.56
CA ASP A 387 0.98 15.95 18.66
C ASP A 387 2.31 16.59 19.08
N TYR A 388 2.99 15.99 20.06
CA TYR A 388 4.32 16.44 20.47
C TYR A 388 5.31 16.45 19.31
N ALA A 389 5.38 15.36 18.55
CA ALA A 389 6.30 15.22 17.43
C ALA A 389 6.01 16.23 16.31
N VAL A 390 4.72 16.35 15.90
CA VAL A 390 4.32 17.29 14.84
C VAL A 390 4.65 18.73 15.25
N GLN A 391 4.31 19.13 16.47
CA GLN A 391 4.61 20.48 16.95
C GLN A 391 6.13 20.72 17.06
N ALA A 392 6.92 19.73 17.44
CA ALA A 392 8.38 19.85 17.53
C ALA A 392 9.00 20.07 16.14
N VAL A 393 8.58 19.28 15.13
CA VAL A 393 9.07 19.40 13.75
C VAL A 393 8.67 20.76 13.15
N HIS A 394 7.42 21.19 13.32
CA HIS A 394 6.95 22.47 12.79
C HIS A 394 7.64 23.69 13.43
N ARG A 395 7.99 23.63 14.73
CA ARG A 395 8.79 24.71 15.36
C ARG A 395 10.13 24.90 14.69
N GLN A 396 10.72 23.87 14.07
CA GLN A 396 11.97 23.92 13.32
C GLN A 396 11.77 24.25 11.83
N GLY A 397 10.53 24.54 11.41
CA GLY A 397 10.21 24.87 10.00
C GLY A 397 10.35 23.68 9.04
N LYS A 398 10.35 22.46 9.56
CA LYS A 398 10.36 21.23 8.74
C LYS A 398 8.94 20.68 8.59
N TRP A 399 8.71 19.85 7.57
CA TRP A 399 7.43 19.20 7.36
C TRP A 399 7.42 17.74 7.86
N ILE A 400 6.24 17.27 8.19
CA ILE A 400 6.03 15.92 8.71
C ILE A 400 4.77 15.29 8.12
N GLY A 401 4.95 14.13 7.47
CA GLY A 401 3.87 13.29 6.96
C GLY A 401 3.58 12.08 7.84
N LEU A 402 2.60 11.27 7.40
CA LEU A 402 2.27 9.98 7.97
C LEU A 402 2.04 8.96 6.86
N CYS A 403 2.76 7.84 6.90
CA CYS A 403 2.70 6.80 5.87
C CYS A 403 2.21 5.43 6.36
N GLY A 404 1.79 5.32 7.61
CA GLY A 404 1.21 4.10 8.16
C GLY A 404 -0.25 3.88 7.75
N GLU A 405 -0.77 2.70 8.06
CA GLU A 405 -2.16 2.32 7.74
C GLU A 405 -3.22 3.22 8.39
N LEU A 406 -2.85 3.94 9.44
CA LEU A 406 -3.71 4.90 10.12
C LEU A 406 -4.21 5.98 9.16
N GLY A 407 -3.40 6.40 8.17
CA GLY A 407 -3.75 7.39 7.15
C GLY A 407 -4.95 7.00 6.29
N ALA A 408 -5.15 5.70 6.04
CA ALA A 408 -6.28 5.19 5.26
C ALA A 408 -7.60 5.08 6.05
N LYS A 409 -7.54 5.16 7.39
CA LYS A 409 -8.73 5.04 8.25
C LYS A 409 -9.53 6.33 8.26
N GLY A 410 -10.47 6.47 7.35
CA GLY A 410 -11.31 7.68 7.25
C GLY A 410 -12.02 8.10 8.54
N SER A 411 -12.25 7.17 9.50
CA SER A 411 -12.80 7.50 10.81
C SER A 411 -11.85 8.32 11.69
N VAL A 412 -10.54 8.22 11.43
CA VAL A 412 -9.48 8.89 12.20
C VAL A 412 -9.02 10.19 11.53
N LEU A 413 -9.39 10.39 10.25
CA LEU A 413 -8.96 11.54 9.47
C LEU A 413 -9.13 12.90 10.20
N PRO A 414 -10.23 13.17 10.94
CA PRO A 414 -10.35 14.43 11.68
C PRO A 414 -9.24 14.63 12.73
N LEU A 415 -8.76 13.56 13.38
CA LEU A 415 -7.65 13.66 14.32
C LEU A 415 -6.32 13.93 13.60
N LEU A 416 -6.10 13.30 12.44
CA LEU A 416 -4.90 13.52 11.63
C LEU A 416 -4.81 14.95 11.09
N VAL A 417 -5.94 15.50 10.65
CA VAL A 417 -6.05 16.92 10.28
C VAL A 417 -5.82 17.82 11.51
N GLY A 418 -6.38 17.46 12.65
CA GLY A 418 -6.19 18.19 13.92
C GLY A 418 -4.74 18.19 14.40
N LEU A 419 -3.94 17.16 14.11
CA LEU A 419 -2.51 17.12 14.37
C LEU A 419 -1.74 18.17 13.54
N GLY A 420 -2.26 18.55 12.36
CA GLY A 420 -1.61 19.46 11.44
C GLY A 420 -0.56 18.78 10.56
N LEU A 421 -0.73 17.50 10.24
CA LEU A 421 0.17 16.77 9.34
C LEU A 421 0.15 17.39 7.94
N ASP A 422 1.33 17.50 7.33
CA ASP A 422 1.51 18.08 6.00
C ASP A 422 1.17 17.09 4.88
N GLU A 423 1.38 15.78 5.13
CA GLU A 423 1.12 14.69 4.19
C GLU A 423 0.44 13.51 4.87
N LEU A 424 -0.50 12.89 4.18
CA LEU A 424 -1.08 11.59 4.52
C LEU A 424 -0.89 10.62 3.37
N SER A 425 -0.09 9.58 3.58
CA SER A 425 0.19 8.58 2.57
C SER A 425 -0.52 7.25 2.89
N MET A 426 -1.14 6.67 1.86
CA MET A 426 -2.02 5.51 2.01
C MET A 426 -2.05 4.63 0.77
N GLY A 427 -2.68 3.45 0.85
CA GLY A 427 -2.99 2.65 -0.33
C GLY A 427 -3.85 3.43 -1.32
N SER A 428 -3.51 3.39 -2.60
CA SER A 428 -4.11 4.23 -3.64
C SER A 428 -5.64 4.16 -3.74
N PRO A 429 -6.32 3.03 -3.47
CA PRO A 429 -7.78 2.96 -3.49
C PRO A 429 -8.49 3.85 -2.46
N ALA A 430 -7.80 4.23 -1.37
CA ALA A 430 -8.39 5.07 -0.33
C ALA A 430 -8.32 6.58 -0.64
N ILE A 431 -7.47 6.98 -1.59
CA ILE A 431 -7.18 8.38 -1.89
C ILE A 431 -8.42 9.20 -2.27
N PRO A 432 -9.26 8.76 -3.24
CA PRO A 432 -10.41 9.57 -3.67
C PRO A 432 -11.40 9.83 -2.53
N ALA A 433 -11.66 8.81 -1.72
CA ALA A 433 -12.55 8.90 -0.56
C ALA A 433 -11.98 9.81 0.54
N THR A 434 -10.66 9.75 0.75
CA THR A 434 -9.98 10.61 1.73
C THR A 434 -9.99 12.06 1.31
N LYS A 435 -9.71 12.39 0.03
CA LYS A 435 -9.81 13.75 -0.50
C LYS A 435 -11.24 14.31 -0.37
N ALA A 436 -12.24 13.52 -0.76
CA ALA A 436 -13.64 13.91 -0.66
C ALA A 436 -14.05 14.22 0.81
N ARG A 437 -13.57 13.41 1.75
CA ARG A 437 -13.84 13.60 3.18
C ARG A 437 -13.08 14.78 3.75
N LEU A 438 -11.80 14.94 3.38
CA LEU A 438 -10.96 16.06 3.81
C LEU A 438 -11.60 17.40 3.46
N ALA A 439 -12.17 17.54 2.26
CA ALA A 439 -12.83 18.74 1.79
C ALA A 439 -14.08 19.16 2.60
N GLN A 440 -14.58 18.27 3.46
CA GLN A 440 -15.72 18.55 4.35
C GLN A 440 -15.28 18.93 5.77
N LEU A 441 -13.99 18.77 6.10
CA LEU A 441 -13.47 19.02 7.43
C LEU A 441 -13.03 20.47 7.60
N ASP A 442 -13.37 21.08 8.75
CA ASP A 442 -12.79 22.33 9.22
C ASP A 442 -11.59 22.02 10.12
N SER A 443 -10.42 22.57 9.80
CA SER A 443 -9.17 22.27 10.50
C SER A 443 -9.20 22.70 11.97
N ARG A 444 -9.89 23.79 12.30
CA ARG A 444 -10.02 24.29 13.67
C ARG A 444 -10.91 23.38 14.50
N ALA A 445 -12.03 22.92 13.93
CA ALA A 445 -12.89 21.94 14.59
C ALA A 445 -12.14 20.61 14.80
N CYS A 446 -11.32 20.18 13.85
CA CYS A 446 -10.46 19.01 13.97
C CYS A 446 -9.41 19.18 15.10
N ARG A 447 -8.80 20.36 15.22
CA ARG A 447 -7.87 20.65 16.33
C ARG A 447 -8.55 20.63 17.69
N GLN A 448 -9.76 21.17 17.81
CA GLN A 448 -10.55 21.08 19.04
C GLN A 448 -10.88 19.63 19.40
N LEU A 449 -11.29 18.83 18.40
CA LEU A 449 -11.54 17.40 18.58
C LEU A 449 -10.29 16.67 19.08
N LEU A 450 -9.12 16.91 18.48
CA LEU A 450 -7.86 16.32 18.92
C LEU A 450 -7.54 16.67 20.37
N ASN A 451 -7.71 17.93 20.77
CA ASN A 451 -7.47 18.36 22.15
C ASN A 451 -8.38 17.60 23.14
N GLN A 452 -9.66 17.39 22.77
CA GLN A 452 -10.59 16.59 23.56
C GLN A 452 -10.15 15.11 23.60
N ALA A 453 -9.74 14.54 22.45
CA ALA A 453 -9.26 13.17 22.35
C ALA A 453 -8.02 12.92 23.22
N MET A 454 -7.07 13.86 23.22
CA MET A 454 -5.90 13.80 24.09
C MET A 454 -6.24 13.92 25.59
N ALA A 455 -7.35 14.53 25.94
CA ALA A 455 -7.83 14.62 27.32
C ALA A 455 -8.60 13.37 27.77
N CYS A 456 -9.03 12.51 26.85
CA CYS A 456 -9.67 11.22 27.17
C CYS A 456 -8.73 10.33 27.98
N ARG A 457 -9.33 9.40 28.74
CA ARG A 457 -8.61 8.44 29.59
C ARG A 457 -8.40 7.10 28.89
N THR A 458 -9.25 6.77 27.92
CA THR A 458 -9.27 5.48 27.24
C THR A 458 -9.46 5.64 25.73
N SER A 459 -9.02 4.65 24.96
CA SER A 459 -9.26 4.59 23.51
C SER A 459 -10.75 4.52 23.16
N LEU A 460 -11.55 3.87 24.01
CA LEU A 460 -13.01 3.77 23.82
C LEU A 460 -13.69 5.15 23.94
N GLU A 461 -13.25 5.99 24.88
CA GLU A 461 -13.73 7.38 24.96
C GLU A 461 -13.39 8.17 23.69
N VAL A 462 -12.20 7.96 23.12
CA VAL A 462 -11.79 8.57 21.84
C VAL A 462 -12.67 8.08 20.68
N GLU A 463 -12.99 6.79 20.63
CA GLU A 463 -13.90 6.22 19.64
C GLU A 463 -15.30 6.83 19.72
N HIS A 464 -15.83 6.96 20.94
CA HIS A 464 -17.12 7.61 21.17
C HIS A 464 -17.11 9.08 20.74
N LEU A 465 -16.04 9.81 21.07
CA LEU A 465 -15.87 11.20 20.66
C LEU A 465 -15.85 11.36 19.14
N LEU A 466 -15.13 10.49 18.44
CA LEU A 466 -15.10 10.43 16.97
C LEU A 466 -16.48 10.10 16.37
N ALA A 467 -17.24 9.21 17.00
CA ALA A 467 -18.58 8.86 16.57
C ALA A 467 -19.54 10.07 16.71
N GLN A 468 -19.49 10.80 17.83
CA GLN A 468 -20.27 12.01 18.05
C GLN A 468 -19.89 13.12 17.05
N PHE A 469 -18.60 13.34 16.82
CA PHE A 469 -18.14 14.32 15.83
C PHE A 469 -18.69 14.03 14.43
N ARG A 470 -18.72 12.76 14.03
CA ARG A 470 -19.30 12.35 12.73
C ARG A 470 -20.81 12.58 12.65
N MET A 471 -21.54 12.30 13.72
CA MET A 471 -23.00 12.55 13.77
C MET A 471 -23.30 14.03 13.59
N ASN A 472 -22.57 14.89 14.28
CA ASN A 472 -22.74 16.34 14.18
C ASN A 472 -22.41 16.90 12.79
N GLN A 473 -21.52 16.22 12.02
CA GLN A 473 -21.21 16.59 10.63
C GLN A 473 -22.23 16.04 9.62
N GLN A 474 -22.93 14.94 9.93
CA GLN A 474 -23.95 14.36 9.06
C GLN A 474 -25.24 15.20 9.00
N ASP A 475 -25.43 16.16 9.91
CA ASP A 475 -26.46 17.20 9.78
C ASP A 475 -26.15 18.22 8.65
N THR A 476 -24.94 18.24 8.12
CA THR A 476 -24.66 18.82 6.80
C THR A 476 -24.91 17.71 5.78
N PRO A 477 -26.02 17.76 5.01
CA PRO A 477 -26.31 16.67 4.10
C PRO A 477 -25.12 16.54 3.15
N LEU A 478 -24.47 15.36 3.13
CA LEU A 478 -23.93 14.90 1.86
C LEU A 478 -25.00 15.25 0.84
N VAL A 479 -24.69 16.11 -0.12
CA VAL A 479 -25.53 16.25 -1.30
C VAL A 479 -25.40 14.92 -2.03
N ILE A 480 -26.04 13.89 -1.45
CA ILE A 480 -26.48 12.74 -2.22
C ILE A 480 -27.43 13.42 -3.20
N PRO A 481 -27.15 13.44 -4.49
CA PRO A 481 -28.17 13.82 -5.43
C PRO A 481 -29.37 12.96 -5.01
N ARG A 482 -30.46 13.60 -4.56
CA ARG A 482 -31.68 12.89 -4.19
C ARG A 482 -31.83 11.82 -5.24
N CYS A 483 -31.88 10.56 -4.79
CA CYS A 483 -32.25 9.47 -5.67
C CYS A 483 -33.28 10.02 -6.60
N ILE A 484 -32.98 10.05 -7.89
CA ILE A 484 -33.95 10.32 -8.93
C ILE A 484 -35.15 9.56 -8.47
N SER A 485 -36.23 10.26 -8.18
CA SER A 485 -37.48 9.70 -7.70
C SER A 485 -37.72 8.44 -8.51
N LEU A 486 -37.87 7.32 -7.86
CA LEU A 486 -38.41 6.11 -8.47
C LEU A 486 -39.88 6.39 -8.81
N ASP A 487 -40.11 7.40 -9.65
CA ASP A 487 -41.42 7.62 -10.28
C ASP A 487 -41.56 6.64 -11.44
N ASN A 488 -42.30 5.60 -11.14
CA ASN A 488 -43.34 5.01 -11.96
C ASN A 488 -43.08 4.64 -13.44
N ASP A 489 -41.89 4.29 -13.86
CA ASP A 489 -41.71 3.75 -15.22
C ASP A 489 -41.58 2.20 -15.28
N TRP A 490 -41.93 1.53 -14.19
CA TRP A 490 -41.88 0.05 -14.13
C TRP A 490 -43.15 -0.63 -14.59
N ASN A 491 -44.31 0.12 -14.75
CA ASN A 491 -45.57 -0.49 -15.18
C ASN A 491 -45.75 -0.50 -16.70
N SER A 492 -44.86 0.10 -17.50
CA SER A 492 -45.02 0.16 -18.95
C SER A 492 -44.25 -0.89 -19.76
N LYS A 493 -43.50 -1.79 -19.11
CA LYS A 493 -42.75 -2.86 -19.80
C LYS A 493 -43.21 -4.29 -19.51
N GLU A 494 -44.20 -4.50 -18.66
CA GLU A 494 -44.80 -5.83 -18.48
C GLU A 494 -45.85 -6.21 -19.54
N GLU A 495 -46.29 -5.28 -20.40
CA GLU A 495 -47.27 -5.59 -21.45
C GLU A 495 -46.68 -6.01 -22.81
N VAL A 496 -45.35 -6.04 -22.98
CA VAL A 496 -44.70 -6.37 -24.26
C VAL A 496 -44.11 -7.80 -24.30
N MET A 497 -44.26 -8.59 -23.25
CA MET A 497 -43.84 -10.00 -23.28
C MET A 497 -44.97 -11.01 -23.04
N LYS A 498 -46.18 -10.68 -23.46
CA LYS A 498 -47.25 -11.63 -23.70
C LYS A 498 -47.74 -11.43 -25.11
N GLY A 499 -47.03 -12.01 -26.05
CA GLY A 499 -47.40 -12.11 -27.46
C GLY A 499 -46.46 -13.10 -28.12
#